data_0b5ae23fc705d8adaa65992179c560fc
#
_entry.id   0b5ae23fc705d8adaa65992179c560fc
#
_cell.length_a   1.000
_cell.length_b   1.000
_cell.length_c   1.000
_cell.angle_alpha   90.00
_cell.angle_beta   90.00
_cell.angle_gamma   90.00
#
_symmetry.space_group_name_H-M   'P 1'
#
loop_
_entity.id
_entity.type
_entity.pdbx_description
1 polymer ?
#
loop_
_entity_poly.entity_id
_entity_poly.type
_entity_poly.pdbx_seq_one_letter_code
_entity_poly.pdbx_strand_id
1 'polypeptide(L)'
;MKKLFLAAVVIFMTATTSSAQNQSNGFLGMWNIEIENGSVGWLHVFENNDFLDAELLWQGGSVTPVQSVFMVDENTLMVMRARQVSRDGENGEREMVIPHVFKITRNGDRIKGFSLQPSGNGMETYKSEFYGWKPADVPPKSDLSDVKYGEPVKLFNGKNLDGWKLLNPNQANGFKVEDGVLINDPVQKEGEERIRYGNIRTEKEFEDFNLTLEVNVPAHSNSGVYLRGMYEVQVVDSYGKEVDSHNMGALYSRITPSEAAEKPAGEWQKMDITLYKRHLTVKLNGTTIIDNQPVLGPTGGAISADLYSPGPIYLQGDHGKVLYRNIVLTPILE
;
A
#
# COMPACT_ATOMS: atom_id res chain seq x y z
N MET A 1 -0.52 70.21 -51.27
CA MET A 1 -1.11 68.88 -50.96
C MET A 1 0.03 67.95 -50.55
N LYS A 2 0.27 67.79 -49.23
CA LYS A 2 1.32 66.87 -48.69
C LYS A 2 0.61 65.57 -48.27
N LYS A 3 0.95 64.45 -48.88
CA LYS A 3 0.46 63.13 -48.50
C LYS A 3 1.35 62.62 -47.34
N LEU A 4 0.73 62.38 -46.20
CA LEU A 4 1.32 61.74 -45.03
C LEU A 4 1.22 60.20 -45.26
N PHE A 5 2.37 59.52 -45.28
CA PHE A 5 2.45 58.06 -45.22
C PHE A 5 2.46 57.63 -43.74
N LEU A 6 1.44 56.91 -43.35
CA LEU A 6 1.38 56.31 -42.02
C LEU A 6 1.97 54.88 -42.15
N ALA A 7 3.13 54.66 -41.58
CA ALA A 7 3.76 53.31 -41.50
C ALA A 7 3.20 52.60 -40.27
N ALA A 8 2.41 51.54 -40.52
CA ALA A 8 1.92 50.66 -39.46
C ALA A 8 3.05 49.70 -39.07
N VAL A 9 3.59 49.83 -37.85
CA VAL A 9 4.49 48.85 -37.25
C VAL A 9 3.64 47.70 -36.67
N VAL A 10 3.67 46.54 -37.32
CA VAL A 10 3.08 45.32 -36.82
C VAL A 10 4.11 44.70 -35.89
N ILE A 11 3.87 44.78 -34.58
CA ILE A 11 4.65 44.08 -33.56
C ILE A 11 4.11 42.63 -33.53
N PHE A 12 4.86 41.68 -34.07
CA PHE A 12 4.67 40.27 -33.84
C PHE A 12 5.03 39.96 -32.37
N MET A 13 4.06 39.90 -31.48
CA MET A 13 4.20 39.21 -30.22
C MET A 13 4.24 37.71 -30.53
N THR A 14 5.42 37.13 -30.58
CA THR A 14 5.59 35.68 -30.47
C THR A 14 5.25 35.31 -29.03
N ALA A 15 4.04 34.82 -28.81
CA ALA A 15 3.69 34.16 -27.59
C ALA A 15 4.59 32.93 -27.48
N THR A 16 5.60 32.99 -26.64
CA THR A 16 6.30 31.82 -26.17
C THR A 16 5.31 31.06 -25.29
N THR A 17 4.57 30.12 -25.87
CA THR A 17 3.89 29.07 -25.12
C THR A 17 4.97 28.23 -24.48
N SER A 18 5.32 28.57 -23.26
CA SER A 18 6.36 27.89 -22.50
C SER A 18 5.88 26.49 -22.15
N SER A 19 6.60 25.57 -22.54
CA SER A 19 7.07 24.27 -22.05
C SER A 19 6.69 23.79 -20.64
N ALA A 20 5.59 24.20 -20.02
CA ALA A 20 5.11 23.62 -18.77
C ALA A 20 4.72 22.14 -18.94
N GLN A 21 4.23 21.75 -20.12
CA GLN A 21 3.83 20.38 -20.44
C GLN A 21 5.01 19.40 -20.54
N ASN A 22 6.23 19.88 -20.86
CA ASN A 22 7.44 19.05 -20.90
C ASN A 22 8.10 18.85 -19.53
N GLN A 23 7.79 19.67 -18.53
CA GLN A 23 8.43 19.61 -17.21
C GLN A 23 7.82 18.52 -16.31
N SER A 24 6.54 18.19 -16.47
CA SER A 24 5.87 17.13 -15.69
C SER A 24 6.20 15.74 -16.18
N ASN A 25 6.51 15.54 -17.46
CA ASN A 25 6.71 14.24 -18.08
C ASN A 25 7.80 13.38 -17.40
N GLY A 26 8.79 13.98 -16.78
CA GLY A 26 9.83 13.24 -16.09
C GLY A 26 9.39 12.56 -14.80
N PHE A 27 8.35 13.04 -14.13
CA PHE A 27 7.81 12.46 -12.91
C PHE A 27 6.62 11.54 -13.12
N LEU A 28 6.01 11.54 -14.31
CA LEU A 28 4.83 10.71 -14.58
C LEU A 28 5.10 9.22 -14.36
N GLY A 29 4.12 8.55 -13.78
CA GLY A 29 4.12 7.12 -13.46
C GLY A 29 4.42 6.83 -11.98
N MET A 30 4.72 5.56 -11.70
CA MET A 30 4.98 5.05 -10.36
C MET A 30 6.42 5.26 -9.93
N TRP A 31 6.61 5.58 -8.66
CA TRP A 31 7.88 5.70 -7.98
C TRP A 31 7.82 4.92 -6.66
N ASN A 32 8.60 3.87 -6.54
CA ASN A 32 8.79 3.19 -5.26
C ASN A 32 9.63 4.07 -4.34
N ILE A 33 9.33 4.02 -3.03
CA ILE A 33 9.99 4.85 -2.02
C ILE A 33 10.46 3.97 -0.87
N GLU A 34 11.70 4.18 -0.46
CA GLU A 34 12.26 3.72 0.81
C GLU A 34 12.57 4.92 1.71
N ILE A 35 12.16 4.84 2.95
CA ILE A 35 12.25 5.89 3.95
C ILE A 35 13.38 5.53 4.92
N GLU A 36 14.13 6.51 5.41
CA GLU A 36 15.31 6.31 6.27
C GLU A 36 15.05 5.45 7.52
N ASN A 37 13.80 5.39 8.00
CA ASN A 37 13.41 4.57 9.13
C ASN A 37 13.14 3.09 8.77
N GLY A 38 13.39 2.67 7.53
CA GLY A 38 13.14 1.33 7.01
C GLY A 38 11.71 1.07 6.54
N SER A 39 10.81 2.04 6.66
CA SER A 39 9.47 1.95 6.09
C SER A 39 9.50 2.19 4.58
N VAL A 40 8.43 1.78 3.91
CA VAL A 40 8.31 1.92 2.46
C VAL A 40 7.03 2.65 2.07
N GLY A 41 6.99 3.11 0.83
CA GLY A 41 5.83 3.74 0.22
C GLY A 41 5.99 3.81 -1.29
N TRP A 42 5.14 4.60 -1.90
CA TRP A 42 5.23 4.93 -3.33
C TRP A 42 4.48 6.23 -3.62
N LEU A 43 4.83 6.84 -4.73
CA LEU A 43 4.16 7.99 -5.32
C LEU A 43 3.75 7.62 -6.74
N HIS A 44 2.50 7.83 -7.11
CA HIS A 44 2.02 7.76 -8.48
C HIS A 44 1.65 9.16 -8.95
N VAL A 45 2.33 9.67 -9.95
CA VAL A 45 2.08 10.98 -10.55
C VAL A 45 1.43 10.78 -11.90
N PHE A 46 0.33 11.45 -12.18
CA PHE A 46 -0.42 11.33 -13.41
C PHE A 46 -1.05 12.66 -13.84
N GLU A 47 -1.43 12.74 -15.09
CA GLU A 47 -2.23 13.84 -15.60
C GLU A 47 -3.71 13.53 -15.43
N ASN A 48 -4.44 14.45 -14.80
CA ASN A 48 -5.87 14.39 -14.60
C ASN A 48 -6.53 15.56 -15.32
N ASN A 49 -7.06 15.32 -16.53
CA ASN A 49 -7.46 16.35 -17.48
C ASN A 49 -6.28 17.30 -17.77
N ASP A 50 -6.36 18.57 -17.36
CA ASP A 50 -5.36 19.61 -17.67
C ASP A 50 -4.44 19.95 -16.48
N PHE A 51 -4.44 19.15 -15.43
CA PHE A 51 -3.59 19.38 -14.25
C PHE A 51 -2.84 18.11 -13.80
N LEU A 52 -1.74 18.34 -13.10
CA LEU A 52 -0.95 17.29 -12.49
C LEU A 52 -1.65 16.82 -11.21
N ASP A 53 -1.77 15.50 -11.05
CA ASP A 53 -2.36 14.89 -9.86
C ASP A 53 -1.48 13.75 -9.35
N ALA A 54 -1.69 13.32 -8.10
CA ALA A 54 -0.93 12.22 -7.55
C ALA A 54 -1.67 11.47 -6.43
N GLU A 55 -1.27 10.21 -6.27
CA GLU A 55 -1.60 9.38 -5.13
C GLU A 55 -0.33 9.00 -4.38
N LEU A 56 -0.42 8.92 -3.07
CA LEU A 56 0.72 8.66 -2.19
C LEU A 56 0.39 7.60 -1.15
N LEU A 57 1.20 6.54 -1.13
CA LEU A 57 1.34 5.67 0.05
C LEU A 57 2.60 6.12 0.82
N TRP A 58 2.44 6.42 2.10
CA TRP A 58 3.55 6.81 2.98
C TRP A 58 3.55 5.99 4.25
N GLN A 59 4.47 5.03 4.36
CA GLN A 59 4.65 4.10 5.49
C GLN A 59 3.52 3.07 5.59
N GLY A 60 2.50 3.35 6.37
CA GLY A 60 1.37 2.46 6.64
C GLY A 60 0.04 3.10 6.30
N GLY A 61 -1.03 2.33 6.48
CA GLY A 61 -2.39 2.77 6.21
C GLY A 61 -2.76 2.78 4.74
N SER A 62 -3.81 3.51 4.42
CA SER A 62 -4.38 3.56 3.08
C SER A 62 -3.62 4.51 2.14
N VAL A 63 -3.73 4.24 0.86
CA VAL A 63 -3.37 5.20 -0.19
C VAL A 63 -4.27 6.42 -0.04
N THR A 64 -3.68 7.59 -0.10
CA THR A 64 -4.43 8.84 -0.02
C THR A 64 -4.14 9.72 -1.23
N PRO A 65 -5.17 10.31 -1.86
CA PRO A 65 -4.97 11.36 -2.83
C PRO A 65 -4.26 12.54 -2.18
N VAL A 66 -3.48 13.26 -2.96
CA VAL A 66 -2.80 14.46 -2.48
C VAL A 66 -3.70 15.70 -2.65
N GLN A 67 -3.54 16.71 -1.81
CA GLN A 67 -4.26 17.97 -1.96
C GLN A 67 -3.60 18.91 -2.95
N SER A 68 -2.29 18.73 -3.20
CA SER A 68 -1.57 19.54 -4.18
C SER A 68 -0.33 18.82 -4.65
N VAL A 69 -0.07 18.90 -5.95
CA VAL A 69 1.18 18.48 -6.58
C VAL A 69 1.55 19.50 -7.65
N PHE A 70 2.80 19.96 -7.68
CA PHE A 70 3.27 20.93 -8.66
C PHE A 70 4.77 20.87 -8.87
N MET A 71 5.21 21.26 -10.07
CA MET A 71 6.60 21.39 -10.43
C MET A 71 7.17 22.72 -9.91
N VAL A 72 8.34 22.66 -9.31
CA VAL A 72 9.15 23.86 -8.98
C VAL A 72 10.10 24.19 -10.14
N ASP A 73 10.69 23.16 -10.69
CA ASP A 73 11.55 23.17 -11.88
C ASP A 73 11.47 21.80 -12.57
N GLU A 74 12.23 21.60 -13.65
CA GLU A 74 12.21 20.35 -14.45
C GLU A 74 12.54 19.07 -13.65
N ASN A 75 13.24 19.21 -12.52
CA ASN A 75 13.71 18.08 -11.70
C ASN A 75 13.22 18.14 -10.25
N THR A 76 12.36 19.09 -9.89
CA THR A 76 11.86 19.26 -8.53
C THR A 76 10.34 19.30 -8.50
N LEU A 77 9.75 18.34 -7.77
CA LEU A 77 8.31 18.21 -7.53
C LEU A 77 8.01 18.52 -6.06
N MET A 78 6.94 19.25 -5.82
CA MET A 78 6.33 19.39 -4.51
C MET A 78 5.03 18.60 -4.46
N VAL A 79 4.84 17.85 -3.38
CA VAL A 79 3.60 17.12 -3.10
C VAL A 79 3.14 17.52 -1.71
N MET A 80 1.85 17.75 -1.54
CA MET A 80 1.25 18.06 -0.25
C MET A 80 0.00 17.21 -0.04
N ARG A 81 -0.06 16.54 1.10
CA ARG A 81 -1.29 16.01 1.66
C ARG A 81 -1.59 16.73 2.97
N ALA A 82 -2.84 16.77 3.38
CA ALA A 82 -3.24 17.46 4.58
C ALA A 82 -4.36 16.71 5.30
N ARG A 83 -4.46 16.88 6.59
CA ARG A 83 -5.59 16.41 7.39
C ARG A 83 -6.22 17.58 8.14
N GLN A 84 -7.53 17.58 8.21
CA GLN A 84 -8.27 18.48 9.08
C GLN A 84 -8.29 17.91 10.51
N VAL A 85 -8.11 18.77 11.48
CA VAL A 85 -8.21 18.45 12.90
C VAL A 85 -9.00 19.57 13.59
N SER A 86 -9.87 19.20 14.51
CA SER A 86 -10.50 20.16 15.41
C SER A 86 -9.74 20.24 16.71
N ARG A 87 -9.64 21.43 17.29
CA ARG A 87 -8.97 21.70 18.56
C ARG A 87 -9.74 22.70 19.38
N ASP A 88 -9.84 22.43 20.66
CA ASP A 88 -10.32 23.39 21.63
C ASP A 88 -9.29 24.51 21.81
N GLY A 89 -9.71 25.73 21.68
CA GLY A 89 -8.93 26.94 21.95
C GLY A 89 -9.65 27.85 22.97
N GLU A 90 -8.96 28.88 23.44
CA GLU A 90 -9.52 29.85 24.37
C GLU A 90 -10.83 30.51 23.89
N ASN A 91 -11.03 30.59 22.57
CA ASN A 91 -12.20 31.18 21.92
C ASN A 91 -13.19 30.14 21.31
N GLY A 92 -13.12 28.90 21.77
CA GLY A 92 -13.93 27.78 21.29
C GLY A 92 -13.18 26.86 20.33
N GLU A 93 -13.91 25.90 19.78
CA GLU A 93 -13.39 24.90 18.84
C GLU A 93 -12.90 25.56 17.54
N ARG A 94 -11.70 25.16 17.10
CA ARG A 94 -11.07 25.68 15.87
C ARG A 94 -10.67 24.53 14.96
N GLU A 95 -11.14 24.59 13.72
CA GLU A 95 -10.63 23.72 12.66
C GLU A 95 -9.27 24.19 12.16
N MET A 96 -8.36 23.24 12.01
CA MET A 96 -7.01 23.48 11.52
C MET A 96 -6.65 22.44 10.45
N VAL A 97 -5.79 22.86 9.52
CA VAL A 97 -5.20 21.96 8.53
C VAL A 97 -3.76 21.68 8.91
N ILE A 98 -3.42 20.40 9.08
CA ILE A 98 -2.05 19.96 9.32
C ILE A 98 -1.48 19.43 8.00
N PRO A 99 -0.55 20.15 7.36
CA PRO A 99 0.05 19.71 6.12
C PRO A 99 1.13 18.65 6.37
N HIS A 100 1.32 17.77 5.39
CA HIS A 100 2.48 16.93 5.24
C HIS A 100 3.07 17.21 3.86
N VAL A 101 4.21 17.84 3.81
CA VAL A 101 4.82 18.38 2.58
C VAL A 101 6.02 17.52 2.19
N PHE A 102 6.14 17.22 0.91
CA PHE A 102 7.22 16.44 0.33
C PHE A 102 7.93 17.27 -0.73
N LYS A 103 9.25 17.42 -0.60
CA LYS A 103 10.09 17.95 -1.65
C LYS A 103 10.87 16.80 -2.28
N ILE A 104 10.71 16.62 -3.59
CA ILE A 104 11.21 15.47 -4.33
C ILE A 104 12.08 15.96 -5.47
N THR A 105 13.31 15.47 -5.56
CA THR A 105 14.24 15.77 -6.65
C THR A 105 14.50 14.51 -7.45
N ARG A 106 14.40 14.60 -8.77
CA ARG A 106 14.61 13.52 -9.73
C ARG A 106 15.97 13.61 -10.41
N ASN A 107 16.58 12.45 -10.64
CA ASN A 107 17.74 12.27 -11.50
C ASN A 107 17.56 10.95 -12.30
N GLY A 108 17.14 11.06 -13.55
CA GLY A 108 16.76 9.91 -14.37
C GLY A 108 15.60 9.15 -13.73
N ASP A 109 15.79 7.84 -13.53
CA ASP A 109 14.82 6.93 -12.90
C ASP A 109 15.01 6.79 -11.37
N ARG A 110 15.69 7.77 -10.77
CA ARG A 110 15.88 7.87 -9.32
C ARG A 110 15.29 9.15 -8.79
N ILE A 111 14.72 9.05 -7.59
CA ILE A 111 14.26 10.21 -6.81
C ILE A 111 14.90 10.19 -5.43
N LYS A 112 15.07 11.36 -4.87
CA LYS A 112 15.38 11.57 -3.46
C LYS A 112 14.61 12.76 -2.94
N GLY A 113 14.35 12.78 -1.66
CA GLY A 113 13.64 13.89 -1.09
C GLY A 113 13.53 13.81 0.42
N PHE A 114 12.74 14.70 0.95
CA PHE A 114 12.37 14.70 2.35
C PHE A 114 10.91 15.10 2.51
N SER A 115 10.32 14.64 3.58
CA SER A 115 9.01 15.09 4.04
C SER A 115 9.14 15.97 5.28
N LEU A 116 8.21 16.92 5.43
CA LEU A 116 8.05 17.75 6.61
C LEU A 116 6.62 17.62 7.12
N GLN A 117 6.48 17.21 8.37
CA GLN A 117 5.18 17.08 9.03
C GLN A 117 5.24 17.79 10.38
N PRO A 118 4.43 18.84 10.64
CA PRO A 118 4.37 19.44 11.96
C PRO A 118 3.79 18.47 13.00
N SER A 119 4.27 18.59 14.22
CA SER A 119 3.66 17.94 15.38
C SER A 119 2.22 18.41 15.57
N GLY A 120 1.45 17.62 16.35
CA GLY A 120 0.07 17.97 16.60
C GLY A 120 -0.16 19.36 17.20
N ASN A 121 0.77 19.92 17.98
CA ASN A 121 0.70 21.27 18.54
C ASN A 121 1.38 22.35 17.69
N GLY A 122 2.05 21.96 16.57
CA GLY A 122 2.77 22.88 15.69
C GLY A 122 4.12 23.40 16.22
N MET A 123 4.54 22.95 17.39
CA MET A 123 5.78 23.40 18.04
C MET A 123 7.03 22.73 17.46
N GLU A 124 6.88 21.57 16.83
CA GLU A 124 7.94 20.76 16.27
C GLU A 124 7.62 20.38 14.84
N THR A 125 8.64 20.03 14.07
CA THR A 125 8.50 19.51 12.72
C THR A 125 9.31 18.23 12.60
N TYR A 126 8.65 17.15 12.21
CA TYR A 126 9.29 15.88 11.89
C TYR A 126 9.76 15.95 10.43
N LYS A 127 11.04 15.67 10.22
CA LYS A 127 11.64 15.50 8.90
C LYS A 127 11.99 14.04 8.70
N SER A 128 11.62 13.47 7.55
CA SER A 128 12.04 12.13 7.13
C SER A 128 12.64 12.20 5.74
N GLU A 129 13.84 11.68 5.58
CA GLU A 129 14.48 11.57 4.28
C GLU A 129 14.08 10.26 3.58
N PHE A 130 14.06 10.26 2.26
CA PHE A 130 13.73 9.10 1.47
C PHE A 130 14.45 9.14 0.12
N TYR A 131 14.55 7.98 -0.45
CA TYR A 131 14.96 7.77 -1.83
C TYR A 131 14.01 6.82 -2.53
N GLY A 132 14.05 6.81 -3.86
CA GLY A 132 13.17 5.96 -4.62
C GLY A 132 13.63 5.76 -6.05
N TRP A 133 12.90 4.93 -6.76
CA TRP A 133 13.18 4.58 -8.14
C TRP A 133 11.91 4.30 -8.91
N LYS A 134 11.97 4.48 -10.21
CA LYS A 134 10.91 4.09 -11.13
C LYS A 134 10.95 2.57 -11.29
N PRO A 135 9.89 1.83 -10.90
CA PRO A 135 9.86 0.40 -11.12
C PRO A 135 9.75 0.09 -12.62
N ALA A 136 10.23 -1.07 -13.04
CA ALA A 136 9.93 -1.57 -14.37
C ALA A 136 8.42 -1.84 -14.52
N ASP A 137 7.95 -1.76 -15.74
CA ASP A 137 6.56 -2.05 -16.07
C ASP A 137 6.15 -3.44 -15.58
N VAL A 138 4.87 -3.59 -15.27
CA VAL A 138 4.34 -4.92 -14.95
C VAL A 138 4.36 -5.76 -16.23
N PRO A 139 4.86 -7.00 -16.19
CA PRO A 139 4.81 -7.90 -17.33
C PRO A 139 3.37 -8.03 -17.87
N PRO A 140 3.19 -8.37 -19.14
CA PRO A 140 1.87 -8.69 -19.68
C PRO A 140 1.18 -9.80 -18.86
N LYS A 141 -0.15 -9.74 -18.79
CA LYS A 141 -0.98 -10.75 -18.14
C LYS A 141 -0.67 -12.15 -18.74
N SER A 142 -0.26 -13.07 -17.87
CA SER A 142 0.00 -14.45 -18.24
C SER A 142 -1.26 -15.31 -18.09
N ASP A 143 -1.39 -16.33 -18.94
CA ASP A 143 -2.42 -17.35 -18.77
C ASP A 143 -2.03 -18.28 -17.63
N LEU A 144 -2.88 -18.34 -16.60
CA LEU A 144 -2.64 -19.19 -15.42
C LEU A 144 -2.88 -20.69 -15.72
N SER A 145 -3.46 -21.05 -16.88
CA SER A 145 -3.65 -22.45 -17.27
C SER A 145 -2.33 -23.15 -17.67
N ASP A 146 -1.35 -22.40 -18.10
CA ASP A 146 -0.03 -22.90 -18.55
C ASP A 146 1.01 -22.96 -17.43
N VAL A 147 0.64 -22.53 -16.23
CA VAL A 147 1.54 -22.42 -15.08
C VAL A 147 1.90 -23.80 -14.52
N LYS A 148 3.19 -24.04 -14.34
CA LYS A 148 3.69 -25.24 -13.68
C LYS A 148 3.83 -25.00 -12.19
N TYR A 149 3.22 -25.88 -11.39
CA TYR A 149 3.32 -25.81 -9.94
C TYR A 149 4.41 -26.75 -9.41
N GLY A 150 5.12 -26.28 -8.39
CA GLY A 150 6.05 -27.10 -7.62
C GLY A 150 5.35 -27.90 -6.52
N GLU A 151 6.16 -28.50 -5.64
CA GLU A 151 5.60 -29.27 -4.51
C GLU A 151 4.97 -28.34 -3.46
N PRO A 152 3.76 -28.63 -2.99
CA PRO A 152 3.10 -27.85 -1.94
C PRO A 152 3.89 -27.86 -0.63
N VAL A 153 4.02 -26.70 -0.01
CA VAL A 153 4.67 -26.47 1.28
C VAL A 153 3.62 -26.13 2.33
N LYS A 154 3.48 -26.97 3.36
CA LYS A 154 2.65 -26.62 4.52
C LYS A 154 3.38 -25.56 5.34
N LEU A 155 2.90 -24.31 5.31
CA LEU A 155 3.46 -23.21 6.09
C LEU A 155 3.09 -23.30 7.57
N PHE A 156 1.98 -23.94 7.90
CA PHE A 156 1.55 -24.18 9.28
C PHE A 156 1.35 -25.68 9.52
N ASN A 157 2.04 -26.20 10.55
CA ASN A 157 2.06 -27.65 10.87
C ASN A 157 0.90 -28.09 11.77
N GLY A 158 0.08 -27.16 12.28
CA GLY A 158 -1.02 -27.42 13.20
C GLY A 158 -0.60 -27.69 14.66
N LYS A 159 0.66 -27.56 15.02
CA LYS A 159 1.18 -27.90 16.35
C LYS A 159 1.89 -26.76 17.07
N ASN A 160 2.65 -25.98 16.35
CA ASN A 160 3.46 -24.89 16.87
C ASN A 160 3.78 -23.86 15.77
N LEU A 161 4.62 -22.87 16.10
CA LEU A 161 5.06 -21.81 15.21
C LEU A 161 6.38 -22.14 14.47
N ASP A 162 6.76 -23.39 14.33
CA ASP A 162 7.96 -23.75 13.55
C ASP A 162 7.85 -23.22 12.12
N GLY A 163 8.92 -22.56 11.65
CA GLY A 163 8.96 -21.88 10.36
C GLY A 163 8.38 -20.46 10.35
N TRP A 164 7.92 -19.97 11.51
CA TRP A 164 7.44 -18.62 11.72
C TRP A 164 8.25 -17.89 12.78
N LYS A 165 8.41 -16.58 12.65
CA LYS A 165 9.05 -15.71 13.64
C LYS A 165 8.39 -14.35 13.68
N LEU A 166 8.54 -13.61 14.79
CA LEU A 166 8.13 -12.22 14.86
C LEU A 166 8.86 -11.41 13.79
N LEU A 167 8.15 -10.51 13.14
CA LEU A 167 8.74 -9.54 12.21
C LEU A 167 9.67 -8.58 12.96
N ASN A 168 9.24 -8.10 14.10
CA ASN A 168 10.05 -7.34 15.04
C ASN A 168 10.18 -8.12 16.37
N PRO A 169 11.36 -8.65 16.71
CA PRO A 169 11.54 -9.47 17.91
C PRO A 169 11.33 -8.73 19.24
N ASN A 170 11.26 -7.39 19.22
CA ASN A 170 11.04 -6.56 20.40
C ASN A 170 9.54 -6.35 20.70
N GLN A 171 8.63 -6.86 19.86
CA GLN A 171 7.20 -6.78 20.07
C GLN A 171 6.66 -8.04 20.76
N ALA A 172 5.52 -7.90 21.43
CA ALA A 172 4.85 -9.04 22.05
C ALA A 172 4.29 -9.99 20.97
N ASN A 173 4.35 -11.28 21.25
CA ASN A 173 3.73 -12.28 20.38
C ASN A 173 2.26 -12.50 20.81
N GLY A 174 1.31 -12.15 19.94
CA GLY A 174 -0.13 -12.42 20.10
C GLY A 174 -0.56 -13.77 19.53
N PHE A 175 0.35 -14.50 18.85
CA PHE A 175 0.04 -15.76 18.19
C PHE A 175 0.29 -16.95 19.09
N LYS A 176 -0.66 -17.89 19.09
CA LYS A 176 -0.58 -19.19 19.77
C LYS A 176 -1.22 -20.26 18.92
N VAL A 177 -0.99 -21.53 19.28
CA VAL A 177 -1.59 -22.68 18.60
C VAL A 177 -2.43 -23.46 19.60
N GLU A 178 -3.71 -23.66 19.27
CA GLU A 178 -4.67 -24.47 20.06
C GLU A 178 -5.47 -25.34 19.07
N ASP A 179 -5.61 -26.61 19.35
CA ASP A 179 -6.43 -27.58 18.60
C ASP A 179 -6.21 -27.57 17.07
N GLY A 180 -4.96 -27.41 16.64
CA GLY A 180 -4.63 -27.36 15.22
C GLY A 180 -4.90 -26.01 14.53
N VAL A 181 -5.26 -25.00 15.28
CA VAL A 181 -5.57 -23.64 14.82
C VAL A 181 -4.49 -22.65 15.27
N LEU A 182 -4.02 -21.84 14.38
CA LEU A 182 -3.17 -20.67 14.67
C LEU A 182 -4.07 -19.50 15.05
N ILE A 183 -3.97 -19.01 16.26
CA ILE A 183 -4.80 -17.94 16.81
C ILE A 183 -3.94 -16.72 17.05
N ASN A 184 -4.28 -15.59 16.44
CA ASN A 184 -3.81 -14.28 16.86
C ASN A 184 -4.84 -13.69 17.85
N ASP A 185 -4.39 -13.28 19.02
CA ASP A 185 -5.25 -12.71 20.08
C ASP A 185 -4.51 -11.57 20.80
N PRO A 186 -4.44 -10.35 20.20
CA PRO A 186 -3.72 -9.22 20.75
C PRO A 186 -4.52 -8.51 21.85
N VAL A 187 -4.69 -9.19 22.98
CA VAL A 187 -5.51 -8.73 24.11
C VAL A 187 -4.92 -7.45 24.71
N GLN A 188 -5.73 -6.40 24.78
CA GLN A 188 -5.44 -5.17 25.53
C GLN A 188 -6.25 -5.16 26.81
N LYS A 189 -5.68 -4.65 27.89
CA LYS A 189 -6.39 -4.50 29.16
C LYS A 189 -6.67 -3.02 29.44
N GLU A 190 -7.90 -2.74 29.80
CA GLU A 190 -8.31 -1.39 30.14
C GLU A 190 -7.53 -0.87 31.37
N GLY A 191 -6.99 0.34 31.29
CA GLY A 191 -6.22 0.98 32.37
C GLY A 191 -4.74 0.53 32.44
N GLU A 192 -4.29 -0.43 31.65
CA GLU A 192 -2.88 -0.81 31.53
C GLU A 192 -2.20 -0.12 30.33
N GLU A 193 -0.85 -0.08 30.34
CA GLU A 193 -0.09 0.40 29.20
C GLU A 193 -0.37 -0.48 27.97
N ARG A 194 -0.57 0.16 26.80
CA ARG A 194 -0.87 -0.53 25.56
C ARG A 194 0.26 -1.47 25.15
N ILE A 195 -0.03 -2.74 25.05
CA ILE A 195 0.90 -3.77 24.56
C ILE A 195 1.05 -3.61 23.04
N ARG A 196 2.30 -3.51 22.57
CA ARG A 196 2.61 -3.52 21.15
C ARG A 196 2.81 -4.95 20.65
N TYR A 197 1.75 -5.54 20.10
CA TYR A 197 1.83 -6.84 19.48
C TYR A 197 2.49 -6.76 18.10
N GLY A 198 3.22 -7.82 17.75
CA GLY A 198 3.96 -7.92 16.49
C GLY A 198 3.29 -8.84 15.48
N ASN A 199 3.61 -8.58 14.22
CA ASN A 199 3.29 -9.46 13.10
C ASN A 199 4.23 -10.67 13.10
N ILE A 200 3.78 -11.82 12.59
CA ILE A 200 4.66 -12.97 12.35
C ILE A 200 4.88 -13.16 10.85
N ARG A 201 6.08 -13.62 10.48
CA ARG A 201 6.44 -13.92 9.10
C ARG A 201 7.02 -15.32 8.96
N THR A 202 6.90 -15.90 7.76
CA THR A 202 7.64 -17.13 7.45
C THR A 202 9.15 -16.88 7.45
N GLU A 203 9.94 -17.88 7.85
CA GLU A 203 11.40 -17.85 7.71
C GLU A 203 11.81 -17.97 6.24
N LYS A 204 11.08 -18.82 5.48
CA LYS A 204 11.25 -18.97 4.03
C LYS A 204 10.63 -17.79 3.29
N GLU A 205 11.20 -17.50 2.14
CA GLU A 205 10.76 -16.46 1.22
C GLU A 205 10.34 -17.09 -0.11
N PHE A 206 9.40 -16.45 -0.80
CA PHE A 206 8.77 -16.97 -2.00
C PHE A 206 8.62 -15.84 -3.02
N GLU A 207 8.64 -16.18 -4.30
CA GLU A 207 8.48 -15.21 -5.39
C GLU A 207 7.09 -15.32 -6.01
N ASP A 208 6.84 -16.32 -6.83
CA ASP A 208 5.58 -16.60 -7.48
C ASP A 208 4.96 -17.87 -6.91
N PHE A 209 3.69 -17.81 -6.54
CA PHE A 209 3.04 -18.93 -5.84
C PHE A 209 1.52 -18.86 -5.89
N ASN A 210 0.91 -19.99 -5.56
CA ASN A 210 -0.46 -20.07 -5.07
C ASN A 210 -0.45 -20.34 -3.56
N LEU A 211 -1.21 -19.54 -2.79
CA LEU A 211 -1.38 -19.65 -1.35
C LEU A 211 -2.83 -19.96 -1.04
N THR A 212 -3.09 -21.11 -0.41
CA THR A 212 -4.40 -21.44 0.13
C THR A 212 -4.40 -21.44 1.64
N LEU A 213 -5.46 -20.89 2.24
CA LEU A 213 -5.65 -20.90 3.68
C LEU A 213 -7.13 -20.81 4.04
N GLU A 214 -7.43 -21.14 5.27
CA GLU A 214 -8.72 -20.85 5.87
C GLU A 214 -8.54 -19.86 7.02
N VAL A 215 -9.41 -18.87 7.07
CA VAL A 215 -9.40 -17.83 8.10
C VAL A 215 -10.79 -17.67 8.73
N ASN A 216 -10.84 -17.49 10.03
CA ASN A 216 -12.04 -17.14 10.76
C ASN A 216 -11.85 -15.77 11.38
N VAL A 217 -12.75 -14.85 11.04
CA VAL A 217 -12.71 -13.45 11.46
C VAL A 217 -13.89 -13.21 12.38
N PRO A 218 -13.68 -13.04 13.69
CA PRO A 218 -14.73 -12.62 14.62
C PRO A 218 -15.29 -11.24 14.26
N ALA A 219 -16.48 -10.93 14.79
CA ALA A 219 -17.11 -9.63 14.59
C ALA A 219 -16.16 -8.47 14.98
N HIS A 220 -16.11 -7.45 14.12
CA HIS A 220 -15.28 -6.25 14.26
C HIS A 220 -13.75 -6.51 14.27
N SER A 221 -13.31 -7.71 13.91
CA SER A 221 -11.89 -8.04 13.83
C SER A 221 -11.27 -7.67 12.48
N ASN A 222 -9.96 -7.45 12.51
CA ASN A 222 -9.14 -7.08 11.38
C ASN A 222 -7.76 -7.74 11.48
N SER A 223 -7.20 -8.12 10.35
CA SER A 223 -5.85 -8.62 10.12
C SER A 223 -5.50 -8.48 8.64
N GLY A 224 -4.36 -9.03 8.21
CA GLY A 224 -3.94 -9.06 6.81
C GLY A 224 -3.01 -10.23 6.52
N VAL A 225 -3.09 -10.75 5.30
CA VAL A 225 -2.14 -11.74 4.76
C VAL A 225 -1.26 -11.04 3.74
N TYR A 226 0.01 -10.83 4.07
CA TYR A 226 0.95 -10.14 3.21
C TYR A 226 1.75 -11.12 2.36
N LEU A 227 1.62 -10.97 1.06
CA LEU A 227 2.35 -11.74 0.06
C LEU A 227 3.71 -11.08 -0.18
N ARG A 228 4.79 -11.85 -0.13
CA ARG A 228 6.17 -11.35 -0.27
C ARG A 228 6.52 -10.21 0.70
N GLY A 229 5.80 -10.09 1.82
CA GLY A 229 5.97 -8.98 2.75
C GLY A 229 5.55 -7.61 2.21
N MET A 230 4.89 -7.55 1.04
CA MET A 230 4.57 -6.30 0.33
C MET A 230 3.09 -6.09 0.08
N TYR A 231 2.34 -7.13 -0.25
CA TYR A 231 0.99 -7.02 -0.79
C TYR A 231 -0.01 -7.60 0.18
N GLU A 232 -0.75 -6.75 0.86
CA GLU A 232 -1.76 -7.15 1.83
C GLU A 232 -3.04 -7.58 1.13
N VAL A 233 -3.38 -8.86 1.26
CA VAL A 233 -4.73 -9.33 1.03
C VAL A 233 -5.50 -9.18 2.34
N GLN A 234 -6.53 -8.34 2.31
CA GLN A 234 -7.27 -7.91 3.48
C GLN A 234 -8.04 -9.05 4.17
N VAL A 235 -7.97 -9.08 5.49
CA VAL A 235 -8.70 -10.02 6.36
C VAL A 235 -9.50 -9.21 7.38
N VAL A 236 -10.81 -9.05 7.15
CA VAL A 236 -11.65 -8.17 7.96
C VAL A 236 -13.10 -8.65 7.99
N ASP A 237 -13.82 -8.32 9.06
CA ASP A 237 -15.27 -8.45 9.11
C ASP A 237 -15.93 -7.34 8.27
N SER A 238 -16.22 -7.66 7.00
CA SER A 238 -16.91 -6.77 6.04
C SER A 238 -18.25 -7.31 5.56
N TYR A 239 -18.72 -8.43 6.13
CA TYR A 239 -19.97 -9.04 5.70
C TYR A 239 -21.15 -8.06 5.71
N GLY A 240 -21.87 -7.97 4.58
CA GLY A 240 -23.01 -7.07 4.41
C GLY A 240 -22.69 -5.59 4.22
N LYS A 241 -21.41 -5.22 4.09
CA LYS A 241 -20.99 -3.85 3.74
C LYS A 241 -20.94 -3.68 2.22
N GLU A 242 -20.99 -2.43 1.77
CA GLU A 242 -20.69 -2.09 0.37
C GLU A 242 -19.25 -2.48 0.04
N VAL A 243 -19.04 -2.97 -1.19
CA VAL A 243 -17.74 -3.46 -1.62
C VAL A 243 -16.80 -2.29 -1.88
N ASP A 244 -15.66 -2.29 -1.21
CA ASP A 244 -14.59 -1.33 -1.44
C ASP A 244 -13.20 -1.99 -1.32
N SER A 245 -12.15 -1.20 -1.46
CA SER A 245 -10.77 -1.69 -1.42
C SER A 245 -10.24 -2.02 -0.01
N HIS A 246 -11.07 -1.95 1.04
CA HIS A 246 -10.75 -2.31 2.41
C HIS A 246 -11.55 -3.55 2.88
N ASN A 247 -12.34 -4.17 2.01
CA ASN A 247 -13.14 -5.33 2.35
C ASN A 247 -12.33 -6.63 2.27
N MET A 248 -12.88 -7.69 2.82
CA MET A 248 -12.29 -9.04 2.84
C MET A 248 -11.83 -9.47 1.45
N GLY A 249 -10.56 -9.87 1.35
CA GLY A 249 -9.95 -10.35 0.10
C GLY A 249 -9.50 -9.26 -0.88
N ALA A 250 -9.73 -7.97 -0.59
CA ALA A 250 -9.19 -6.86 -1.38
C ALA A 250 -7.65 -6.85 -1.37
N LEU A 251 -7.01 -6.33 -2.40
CA LEU A 251 -5.65 -5.82 -2.23
C LEU A 251 -5.76 -4.46 -1.53
N TYR A 252 -5.40 -4.43 -0.26
CA TYR A 252 -5.71 -3.34 0.67
C TYR A 252 -5.47 -1.95 0.09
N SER A 253 -6.55 -1.14 0.08
CA SER A 253 -6.55 0.24 -0.43
C SER A 253 -6.11 0.40 -1.90
N ARG A 254 -6.09 -0.70 -2.71
CA ARG A 254 -5.57 -0.70 -4.09
C ARG A 254 -6.53 -1.32 -5.10
N ILE A 255 -6.97 -2.55 -4.84
CA ILE A 255 -7.86 -3.26 -5.76
C ILE A 255 -9.10 -3.68 -5.00
N THR A 256 -10.23 -3.12 -5.41
CA THR A 256 -11.55 -3.47 -4.90
C THR A 256 -11.97 -4.84 -5.43
N PRO A 257 -12.50 -5.75 -4.59
CA PRO A 257 -13.14 -6.96 -5.04
C PRO A 257 -14.25 -6.69 -6.06
N SER A 258 -14.44 -7.55 -7.04
CA SER A 258 -15.53 -7.40 -8.02
C SER A 258 -16.91 -7.60 -7.41
N GLU A 259 -16.99 -8.37 -6.33
CA GLU A 259 -18.20 -8.66 -5.57
C GLU A 259 -17.88 -9.08 -4.14
N ALA A 260 -18.87 -9.02 -3.26
CA ALA A 260 -18.78 -9.56 -1.90
C ALA A 260 -18.94 -11.10 -1.96
N ALA A 261 -17.99 -11.83 -1.38
CA ALA A 261 -18.02 -13.29 -1.35
C ALA A 261 -17.71 -13.86 0.05
N GLU A 262 -17.56 -12.99 1.04
CA GLU A 262 -17.34 -13.37 2.43
C GLU A 262 -18.63 -13.89 3.09
N LYS A 263 -18.44 -14.75 4.08
CA LYS A 263 -19.49 -15.26 4.96
C LYS A 263 -19.57 -14.40 6.23
N PRO A 264 -20.65 -14.53 7.02
CA PRO A 264 -20.78 -13.84 8.30
C PRO A 264 -19.56 -13.99 9.22
N ALA A 265 -19.35 -12.99 10.10
CA ALA A 265 -18.30 -13.02 11.12
C ALA A 265 -18.37 -14.32 11.95
N GLY A 266 -17.19 -14.88 12.27
CA GLY A 266 -17.06 -16.13 13.02
C GLY A 266 -17.19 -17.42 12.18
N GLU A 267 -17.54 -17.32 10.90
CA GLU A 267 -17.48 -18.45 9.99
C GLU A 267 -16.11 -18.59 9.31
N TRP A 268 -15.73 -19.84 8.99
CA TRP A 268 -14.49 -20.09 8.25
C TRP A 268 -14.63 -19.66 6.78
N GLN A 269 -13.73 -18.79 6.37
CA GLN A 269 -13.55 -18.32 5.00
C GLN A 269 -12.42 -19.10 4.34
N LYS A 270 -12.59 -19.54 3.12
CA LYS A 270 -11.53 -20.14 2.31
C LYS A 270 -10.96 -19.10 1.36
N MET A 271 -9.67 -18.85 1.45
CA MET A 271 -8.92 -17.99 0.55
C MET A 271 -8.01 -18.83 -0.34
N ASP A 272 -8.00 -18.52 -1.64
CA ASP A 272 -7.11 -19.08 -2.65
C ASP A 272 -6.52 -17.90 -3.43
N ILE A 273 -5.23 -17.67 -3.23
CA ILE A 273 -4.54 -16.45 -3.64
C ILE A 273 -3.38 -16.83 -4.55
N THR A 274 -3.37 -16.36 -5.78
CA THR A 274 -2.24 -16.55 -6.71
C THR A 274 -1.54 -15.21 -6.96
N LEU A 275 -0.25 -15.17 -6.69
CA LEU A 275 0.64 -14.09 -7.11
C LEU A 275 1.61 -14.66 -8.15
N TYR A 276 1.51 -14.15 -9.39
CA TYR A 276 2.35 -14.59 -10.49
C TYR A 276 2.77 -13.41 -11.38
N LYS A 277 4.07 -13.22 -11.54
CA LYS A 277 4.65 -12.13 -12.35
C LYS A 277 3.99 -10.78 -12.05
N ARG A 278 3.86 -10.47 -10.77
CA ARG A 278 3.21 -9.24 -10.26
C ARG A 278 1.74 -9.08 -10.70
N HIS A 279 1.03 -10.19 -10.91
CA HIS A 279 -0.42 -10.21 -11.07
C HIS A 279 -1.05 -10.99 -9.93
N LEU A 280 -2.16 -10.48 -9.43
CA LEU A 280 -2.90 -11.04 -8.31
C LEU A 280 -4.22 -11.63 -8.76
N THR A 281 -4.48 -12.86 -8.34
CA THR A 281 -5.81 -13.47 -8.38
C THR A 281 -6.21 -13.84 -6.96
N VAL A 282 -7.41 -13.47 -6.54
CA VAL A 282 -7.98 -13.86 -5.24
C VAL A 282 -9.33 -14.52 -5.46
N LYS A 283 -9.47 -15.74 -4.91
CA LYS A 283 -10.75 -16.43 -4.78
C LYS A 283 -11.13 -16.50 -3.31
N LEU A 284 -12.30 -16.01 -2.98
CA LEU A 284 -12.87 -16.05 -1.64
C LEU A 284 -14.10 -16.98 -1.66
N ASN A 285 -14.08 -18.04 -0.85
CA ASN A 285 -15.15 -19.05 -0.77
C ASN A 285 -15.56 -19.67 -2.13
N GLY A 286 -14.61 -19.74 -3.07
CA GLY A 286 -14.80 -20.29 -4.41
C GLY A 286 -15.16 -19.26 -5.49
N THR A 287 -15.51 -18.03 -5.12
CA THR A 287 -15.77 -16.91 -6.04
C THR A 287 -14.48 -16.17 -6.33
N THR A 288 -14.16 -15.92 -7.61
CA THR A 288 -13.03 -15.09 -8.01
C THR A 288 -13.41 -13.63 -7.88
N ILE A 289 -12.83 -12.94 -6.89
CA ILE A 289 -13.12 -11.53 -6.57
C ILE A 289 -12.07 -10.54 -7.08
N ILE A 290 -10.85 -11.03 -7.36
CA ILE A 290 -9.81 -10.32 -8.10
C ILE A 290 -9.29 -11.30 -9.15
N ASP A 291 -9.36 -10.93 -10.43
CA ASP A 291 -8.94 -11.79 -11.54
C ASP A 291 -7.71 -11.23 -12.23
N ASN A 292 -6.53 -11.80 -11.89
CA ASN A 292 -5.26 -11.60 -12.59
C ASN A 292 -4.97 -10.11 -12.85
N GLN A 293 -5.07 -9.29 -11.80
CA GLN A 293 -4.88 -7.85 -11.85
C GLN A 293 -3.42 -7.47 -11.56
N PRO A 294 -2.86 -6.48 -12.28
CA PRO A 294 -1.48 -6.04 -12.04
C PRO A 294 -1.32 -5.38 -10.68
N VAL A 295 -0.24 -5.71 -9.97
CA VAL A 295 0.12 -5.11 -8.69
C VAL A 295 1.27 -4.11 -8.91
N LEU A 296 0.97 -2.82 -8.73
CA LEU A 296 1.86 -1.72 -9.11
C LEU A 296 2.80 -1.23 -8.00
N GLY A 297 2.63 -1.65 -6.78
CA GLY A 297 3.47 -1.23 -5.66
C GLY A 297 3.00 -1.84 -4.35
N PRO A 298 3.78 -1.72 -3.26
CA PRO A 298 3.41 -2.28 -1.97
C PRO A 298 2.13 -1.67 -1.40
N THR A 299 1.49 -2.38 -0.47
CA THR A 299 0.40 -1.86 0.36
C THR A 299 0.93 -1.26 1.66
N GLY A 300 0.08 -0.59 2.43
CA GLY A 300 0.46 -0.07 3.74
C GLY A 300 0.95 -1.17 4.68
N GLY A 301 2.01 -0.91 5.45
CA GLY A 301 2.61 -1.92 6.33
C GLY A 301 3.58 -2.89 5.66
N ALA A 302 3.86 -2.71 4.37
CA ALA A 302 4.88 -3.48 3.65
C ALA A 302 6.27 -3.32 4.28
N ILE A 303 7.08 -4.38 4.21
CA ILE A 303 8.44 -4.42 4.77
C ILE A 303 9.54 -4.23 3.71
N SER A 304 9.16 -4.17 2.45
CA SER A 304 10.06 -3.96 1.32
C SER A 304 9.33 -3.22 0.19
N ALA A 305 10.06 -2.44 -0.58
CA ALA A 305 9.63 -1.88 -1.86
C ALA A 305 10.32 -2.56 -3.06
N ASP A 306 11.14 -3.58 -2.83
CA ASP A 306 11.79 -4.36 -3.88
C ASP A 306 10.81 -5.36 -4.49
N LEU A 307 10.25 -4.97 -5.64
CA LEU A 307 9.24 -5.75 -6.34
C LEU A 307 9.78 -7.02 -7.02
N TYR A 308 11.09 -7.24 -7.02
CA TYR A 308 11.74 -8.32 -7.79
C TYR A 308 12.32 -9.41 -6.91
N SER A 309 12.63 -9.13 -5.67
CA SER A 309 13.17 -10.13 -4.73
C SER A 309 12.05 -10.99 -4.14
N PRO A 310 12.29 -12.28 -3.89
CA PRO A 310 11.43 -13.10 -3.07
C PRO A 310 11.19 -12.45 -1.70
N GLY A 311 10.07 -12.76 -1.08
CA GLY A 311 9.75 -12.25 0.25
C GLY A 311 8.87 -13.22 1.05
N PRO A 312 8.72 -12.97 2.35
CA PRO A 312 7.96 -13.85 3.24
C PRO A 312 6.44 -13.70 3.04
N ILE A 313 5.72 -14.71 3.46
CA ILE A 313 4.31 -14.54 3.85
C ILE A 313 4.31 -14.02 5.28
N TYR A 314 3.59 -12.92 5.57
CA TYR A 314 3.38 -12.54 6.95
C TYR A 314 1.92 -12.32 7.29
N LEU A 315 1.58 -12.52 8.57
CA LEU A 315 0.26 -12.32 9.13
C LEU A 315 0.29 -11.14 10.10
N GLN A 316 -0.65 -10.23 9.93
CA GLN A 316 -0.76 -9.05 10.80
C GLN A 316 -1.29 -9.47 12.18
N GLY A 317 -0.61 -8.99 13.24
CA GLY A 317 -0.84 -9.44 14.60
C GLY A 317 -1.33 -8.39 15.60
N ASP A 318 -1.39 -7.12 15.21
CA ASP A 318 -1.60 -5.99 16.12
C ASP A 318 -3.02 -5.39 16.11
N HIS A 319 -3.93 -5.90 15.26
CA HIS A 319 -5.25 -5.29 15.07
C HIS A 319 -6.37 -6.00 15.82
N GLY A 320 -6.61 -7.28 15.57
CA GLY A 320 -7.74 -7.97 16.16
C GLY A 320 -7.52 -9.49 16.30
N LYS A 321 -8.48 -10.15 16.93
CA LYS A 321 -8.47 -11.61 17.04
C LYS A 321 -8.86 -12.23 15.71
N VAL A 322 -7.97 -13.07 15.15
CA VAL A 322 -8.21 -13.81 13.92
C VAL A 322 -7.61 -15.21 14.04
N LEU A 323 -8.29 -16.19 13.45
CA LEU A 323 -7.89 -17.60 13.50
C LEU A 323 -7.52 -18.08 12.09
N TYR A 324 -6.46 -18.86 11.98
CA TYR A 324 -5.97 -19.40 10.71
C TYR A 324 -5.76 -20.91 10.80
N ARG A 325 -5.97 -21.61 9.70
CA ARG A 325 -5.62 -23.03 9.54
C ARG A 325 -5.39 -23.39 8.08
N ASN A 326 -4.85 -24.57 7.83
CA ASN A 326 -4.65 -25.12 6.49
C ASN A 326 -3.86 -24.18 5.55
N ILE A 327 -2.79 -23.56 6.09
CA ILE A 327 -1.95 -22.62 5.33
C ILE A 327 -0.97 -23.43 4.48
N VAL A 328 -1.18 -23.46 3.17
CA VAL A 328 -0.38 -24.20 2.20
C VAL A 328 0.01 -23.28 1.05
N LEU A 329 1.29 -23.27 0.72
CA LEU A 329 1.83 -22.51 -0.40
C LEU A 329 2.39 -23.49 -1.44
N THR A 330 1.99 -23.31 -2.69
CA THR A 330 2.51 -24.06 -3.83
C THR A 330 3.31 -23.10 -4.72
N PRO A 331 4.63 -23.23 -4.79
CA PRO A 331 5.45 -22.40 -5.68
C PRO A 331 5.03 -22.58 -7.13
N ILE A 332 5.11 -21.50 -7.90
CA ILE A 332 4.98 -21.52 -9.35
C ILE A 332 6.39 -21.61 -9.94
N LEU A 333 6.57 -22.58 -10.81
CA LEU A 333 7.82 -22.80 -11.54
C LEU A 333 7.71 -22.12 -12.92
N GLU A 334 8.80 -21.56 -13.41
CA GLU A 334 8.86 -20.98 -14.77
C GLU A 334 8.71 -22.05 -15.85
#